data_14c5db0f822f8039337eeafb12f76c4d
#
_entry.id   14c5db0f822f8039337eeafb12f76c4d
#
_cell.length_a   1.000
_cell.length_b   1.000
_cell.length_c   1.000
_cell.angle_alpha   90.00
_cell.angle_beta   90.00
_cell.angle_gamma   90.00
#
_symmetry.space_group_name_H-M   'P 1'
#
loop_
_entity.id
_entity.type
_entity.pdbx_description
1 polymer ?
#
loop_
_entity_poly.entity_id
_entity_poly.type
_entity_poly.pdbx_seq_one_letter_code
_entity_poly.pdbx_strand_id
1 'polypeptide(L)'
;AWREVGVVTYAGYILGFPGDTPETIVRDIEIIKRELPIDLLEFFCLTPLPGSQDHKELSAKGVWMDPDMNKYDLEHVTTGHAKMSPDEWRHAYKLAWKTYFTPDHIKTVMRRATASGMSAGKVLFLLIWFHSCVTLENLHPLEGGYFRRKYRRDRRPGLPRENPLLFYPRYGLEIVYKHLYLLALVARYGSFRQLLKRNKAAKDYTDLSLTPVVEDEYDALEM
;
A
#
# COMPACT_ATOMS: atom_id res chain seq x y z
N ALA A 1 16.53 3.86 16.44
CA ALA A 1 16.94 5.26 16.25
C ALA A 1 15.77 6.14 15.78
N TRP A 2 15.22 6.02 14.53
CA TRP A 2 14.18 6.94 14.01
C TRP A 2 12.87 6.94 14.82
N ARG A 3 12.41 5.78 15.26
CA ARG A 3 11.18 5.67 16.07
C ARG A 3 11.32 6.30 17.47
N GLU A 4 12.49 6.27 18.07
CA GLU A 4 12.77 6.88 19.39
C GLU A 4 12.58 8.39 19.39
N VAL A 5 12.77 9.03 18.23
CA VAL A 5 12.53 10.47 18.02
C VAL A 5 11.15 10.76 17.43
N GLY A 6 10.26 9.78 17.35
CA GLY A 6 8.87 9.94 16.93
C GLY A 6 8.66 10.09 15.43
N VAL A 7 9.61 9.63 14.60
CA VAL A 7 9.50 9.63 13.13
C VAL A 7 8.69 8.43 12.68
N VAL A 8 7.67 8.68 11.83
CA VAL A 8 6.90 7.63 11.15
C VAL A 8 7.78 7.01 10.07
N THR A 9 7.89 5.68 10.09
CA THR A 9 8.65 4.94 9.09
C THR A 9 7.76 4.61 7.89
N TYR A 10 8.28 4.90 6.71
CA TYR A 10 7.59 4.71 5.43
C TYR A 10 8.53 4.01 4.45
N ALA A 11 8.04 2.95 3.81
CA ALA A 11 8.82 2.15 2.86
C ALA A 11 7.99 1.81 1.63
N GLY A 12 8.68 1.65 0.50
CA GLY A 12 8.13 1.13 -0.74
C GLY A 12 8.63 -0.30 -1.00
N TYR A 13 7.73 -1.18 -1.40
CA TYR A 13 8.04 -2.53 -1.86
C TYR A 13 7.73 -2.63 -3.35
N ILE A 14 8.77 -2.84 -4.14
CA ILE A 14 8.64 -3.04 -5.58
C ILE A 14 8.47 -4.53 -5.85
N LEU A 15 7.40 -4.91 -6.53
CA LEU A 15 7.11 -6.29 -6.90
C LEU A 15 7.22 -6.49 -8.42
N GLY A 16 7.64 -7.68 -8.81
CA GLY A 16 7.84 -8.04 -10.22
C GLY A 16 9.29 -8.16 -10.64
N PHE A 17 10.21 -8.34 -9.69
CA PHE A 17 11.57 -8.77 -10.00
C PHE A 17 11.57 -10.18 -10.63
N PRO A 18 12.56 -10.53 -11.46
CA PRO A 18 12.55 -11.80 -12.22
C PRO A 18 12.37 -13.07 -11.37
N GLY A 19 12.71 -13.01 -10.08
CA GLY A 19 12.54 -14.09 -9.12
C GLY A 19 11.15 -14.21 -8.51
N ASP A 20 10.33 -13.19 -8.60
CA ASP A 20 9.07 -13.09 -7.87
C ASP A 20 8.01 -14.07 -8.37
N THR A 21 7.19 -14.51 -7.41
CA THR A 21 5.92 -15.19 -7.62
C THR A 21 4.90 -14.61 -6.63
N PRO A 22 3.59 -14.80 -6.84
CA PRO A 22 2.60 -14.34 -5.87
C PRO A 22 2.87 -14.84 -4.44
N GLU A 23 3.35 -16.08 -4.29
CA GLU A 23 3.64 -16.71 -3.00
C GLU A 23 4.87 -16.08 -2.32
N THR A 24 5.95 -15.80 -3.09
CA THR A 24 7.14 -15.16 -2.53
C THR A 24 6.85 -13.75 -2.09
N ILE A 25 6.08 -12.98 -2.86
CA ILE A 25 5.64 -11.62 -2.52
C ILE A 25 4.84 -11.61 -1.21
N VAL A 26 3.87 -12.52 -1.05
CA VAL A 26 3.08 -12.63 0.19
C VAL A 26 3.97 -12.99 1.37
N ARG A 27 4.87 -13.98 1.19
CA ARG A 27 5.82 -14.39 2.25
C ARG A 27 6.69 -13.22 2.70
N ASP A 28 7.24 -12.45 1.77
CA ASP A 28 8.12 -11.32 2.07
C ASP A 28 7.36 -10.20 2.81
N ILE A 29 6.10 -9.94 2.42
CA ILE A 29 5.25 -8.99 3.15
C ILE A 29 4.97 -9.46 4.58
N GLU A 30 4.72 -10.76 4.80
CA GLU A 30 4.52 -11.30 6.15
C GLU A 30 5.81 -11.23 6.99
N ILE A 31 6.99 -11.40 6.39
CA ILE A 31 8.28 -11.16 7.04
C ILE A 31 8.42 -9.68 7.43
N ILE A 32 8.17 -8.75 6.49
CA ILE A 32 8.20 -7.30 6.75
C ILE A 32 7.28 -6.93 7.92
N LYS A 33 6.03 -7.42 7.92
CA LYS A 33 5.07 -7.18 9.00
C LYS A 33 5.55 -7.65 10.36
N ARG A 34 6.23 -8.77 10.40
CA ARG A 34 6.68 -9.42 11.64
C ARG A 34 7.98 -8.83 12.17
N GLU A 35 8.94 -8.56 11.29
CA GLU A 35 10.33 -8.31 11.66
C GLU A 35 10.75 -6.84 11.53
N LEU A 36 10.07 -6.05 10.68
CA LEU A 36 10.45 -4.67 10.44
C LEU A 36 9.48 -3.66 11.11
N PRO A 37 10.01 -2.63 11.77
CA PRO A 37 9.18 -1.62 12.42
C PRO A 37 8.69 -0.55 11.43
N ILE A 38 8.09 -0.98 10.32
CA ILE A 38 7.54 -0.10 9.29
C ILE A 38 6.10 0.26 9.65
N ASP A 39 5.78 1.55 9.63
CA ASP A 39 4.45 2.06 9.94
C ASP A 39 3.55 2.09 8.69
N LEU A 40 4.13 2.41 7.54
CA LEU A 40 3.45 2.48 6.26
C LEU A 40 4.27 1.76 5.21
N LEU A 41 3.65 0.83 4.51
CA LEU A 41 4.22 0.15 3.35
C LEU A 41 3.35 0.42 2.14
N GLU A 42 3.97 0.82 1.06
CA GLU A 42 3.32 0.95 -0.25
C GLU A 42 3.91 -0.03 -1.25
N PHE A 43 3.17 -0.29 -2.31
CA PHE A 43 3.52 -1.31 -3.28
C PHE A 43 3.56 -0.74 -4.68
N PHE A 44 4.59 -1.11 -5.43
CA PHE A 44 4.83 -0.66 -6.79
C PHE A 44 5.00 -1.84 -7.72
N CYS A 45 4.43 -1.78 -8.92
CA CYS A 45 4.81 -2.68 -10.00
C CYS A 45 6.16 -2.23 -10.56
N LEU A 46 7.08 -3.18 -10.72
CA LEU A 46 8.36 -2.91 -11.42
C LEU A 46 8.05 -2.46 -12.84
N THR A 47 8.34 -1.21 -13.14
CA THR A 47 8.00 -0.58 -14.41
C THR A 47 9.29 -0.14 -15.13
N PRO A 48 9.56 -0.64 -16.34
CA PRO A 48 10.68 -0.18 -17.13
C PRO A 48 10.38 1.21 -17.69
N LEU A 49 10.82 2.23 -16.99
CA LEU A 49 10.53 3.62 -17.35
C LEU A 49 11.06 3.97 -18.75
N PRO A 50 10.25 4.60 -19.61
CA PRO A 50 10.69 4.99 -20.95
C PRO A 50 12.00 5.78 -20.94
N GLY A 51 12.98 5.32 -21.73
CA GLY A 51 14.30 5.91 -21.78
C GLY A 51 15.34 5.36 -20.81
N SER A 52 14.91 4.59 -19.78
CA SER A 52 15.83 3.88 -18.88
C SER A 52 16.62 2.78 -19.61
N GLN A 53 17.69 2.31 -18.97
CA GLN A 53 18.47 1.20 -19.49
C GLN A 53 17.62 -0.08 -19.62
N ASP A 54 16.85 -0.39 -18.58
CA ASP A 54 15.96 -1.57 -18.57
C ASP A 54 14.94 -1.53 -19.70
N HIS A 55 14.32 -0.36 -19.95
CA HIS A 55 13.39 -0.20 -21.07
C HIS A 55 14.05 -0.48 -22.42
N LYS A 56 15.27 0.02 -22.63
CA LYS A 56 16.03 -0.20 -23.88
C LYS A 56 16.40 -1.68 -24.06
N GLU A 57 16.85 -2.33 -22.98
CA GLU A 57 17.25 -3.74 -23.03
C GLU A 57 16.06 -4.66 -23.25
N LEU A 58 14.94 -4.43 -22.58
CA LEU A 58 13.72 -5.21 -22.77
C LEU A 58 13.16 -5.02 -24.17
N SER A 59 13.19 -3.79 -24.70
CA SER A 59 12.79 -3.49 -26.07
C SER A 59 13.68 -4.22 -27.09
N ALA A 60 15.01 -4.18 -26.91
CA ALA A 60 15.97 -4.85 -27.79
C ALA A 60 15.81 -6.38 -27.77
N LYS A 61 15.41 -6.97 -26.64
CA LYS A 61 15.10 -8.39 -26.48
C LYS A 61 13.71 -8.78 -27.00
N GLY A 62 12.90 -7.83 -27.48
CA GLY A 62 11.54 -8.08 -27.95
C GLY A 62 10.57 -8.49 -26.85
N VAL A 63 10.84 -8.16 -25.59
CA VAL A 63 9.92 -8.42 -24.48
C VAL A 63 8.69 -7.54 -24.66
N TRP A 64 7.50 -8.12 -24.44
CA TRP A 64 6.27 -7.36 -24.53
C TRP A 64 6.27 -6.17 -23.58
N MET A 65 5.88 -5.02 -24.09
CA MET A 65 5.64 -3.80 -23.32
C MET A 65 4.32 -3.17 -23.73
N ASP A 66 3.58 -2.62 -22.77
CA ASP A 66 2.29 -1.98 -23.05
C ASP A 66 2.49 -0.70 -23.87
N PRO A 67 1.81 -0.55 -25.03
CA PRO A 67 1.97 0.63 -25.87
C PRO A 67 1.32 1.89 -25.29
N ASP A 68 0.45 1.78 -24.28
CA ASP A 68 -0.20 2.93 -23.63
C ASP A 68 0.72 3.51 -22.54
N MET A 69 1.43 4.58 -22.88
CA MET A 69 2.34 5.29 -21.96
C MET A 69 1.65 5.84 -20.71
N ASN A 70 0.32 5.98 -20.69
CA ASN A 70 -0.39 6.38 -19.48
C ASN A 70 -0.45 5.30 -18.40
N LYS A 71 -0.03 4.08 -18.73
CA LYS A 71 0.07 2.97 -17.77
C LYS A 71 1.47 2.80 -17.18
N TYR A 72 2.45 3.58 -17.63
CA TYR A 72 3.80 3.58 -17.05
C TYR A 72 3.82 4.39 -15.75
N ASP A 73 2.84 4.12 -14.94
CA ASP A 73 2.73 4.53 -13.55
C ASP A 73 3.31 3.42 -12.65
N LEU A 74 3.01 3.48 -11.36
CA LEU A 74 3.58 2.55 -10.38
C LEU A 74 2.64 1.38 -10.04
N GLU A 75 1.45 1.30 -10.65
CA GLU A 75 0.43 0.31 -10.29
C GLU A 75 0.01 -0.62 -11.45
N HIS A 76 0.40 -0.29 -12.69
CA HIS A 76 0.06 -1.11 -13.85
C HIS A 76 1.21 -2.01 -14.28
N VAL A 77 0.86 -3.22 -14.70
CA VAL A 77 1.80 -4.15 -15.32
C VAL A 77 2.01 -3.71 -16.77
N THR A 78 3.21 -3.28 -17.09
CA THR A 78 3.57 -2.70 -18.38
C THR A 78 4.59 -3.52 -19.18
N THR A 79 5.05 -4.65 -18.61
CA THR A 79 6.02 -5.53 -19.27
C THR A 79 5.76 -6.99 -18.99
N GLY A 80 6.39 -7.88 -19.76
CA GLY A 80 6.35 -9.33 -19.50
C GLY A 80 7.18 -9.71 -18.28
N HIS A 81 6.79 -10.81 -17.63
CA HIS A 81 7.50 -11.40 -16.50
C HIS A 81 7.78 -12.88 -16.75
N ALA A 82 8.92 -13.39 -16.25
CA ALA A 82 9.34 -14.76 -16.52
C ALA A 82 8.49 -15.83 -15.81
N LYS A 83 7.92 -15.51 -14.64
CA LYS A 83 7.22 -16.47 -13.78
C LYS A 83 5.76 -16.13 -13.52
N MET A 84 5.31 -14.96 -13.92
CA MET A 84 3.92 -14.51 -13.74
C MET A 84 3.33 -14.06 -15.07
N SER A 85 2.11 -14.46 -15.35
CA SER A 85 1.29 -13.81 -16.37
C SER A 85 0.93 -12.39 -15.94
N PRO A 86 0.54 -11.49 -16.86
CA PRO A 86 0.10 -10.14 -16.50
C PRO A 86 -1.08 -10.13 -15.53
N ASP A 87 -1.96 -11.14 -15.57
CA ASP A 87 -3.09 -11.26 -14.65
C ASP A 87 -2.66 -11.71 -13.25
N GLU A 88 -1.74 -12.67 -13.14
CA GLU A 88 -1.16 -13.10 -11.88
C GLU A 88 -0.40 -11.95 -11.21
N TRP A 89 0.38 -11.19 -11.98
CA TRP A 89 1.11 -10.03 -11.43
C TRP A 89 0.15 -8.94 -10.93
N ARG A 90 -0.90 -8.60 -11.71
CA ARG A 90 -1.97 -7.69 -11.26
C ARG A 90 -2.68 -8.19 -10.01
N HIS A 91 -2.89 -9.51 -9.92
CA HIS A 91 -3.47 -10.12 -8.72
C HIS A 91 -2.53 -10.02 -7.52
N ALA A 92 -1.25 -10.33 -7.71
CA ALA A 92 -0.21 -10.23 -6.67
C ALA A 92 -0.10 -8.79 -6.13
N TYR A 93 -0.13 -7.78 -7.00
CA TYR A 93 -0.17 -6.37 -6.59
C TYR A 93 -1.36 -6.06 -5.66
N LYS A 94 -2.56 -6.47 -6.03
CA LYS A 94 -3.76 -6.28 -5.19
C LYS A 94 -3.70 -7.08 -3.90
N LEU A 95 -3.12 -8.27 -3.95
CA LEU A 95 -2.95 -9.14 -2.80
C LEU A 95 -1.93 -8.54 -1.81
N ALA A 96 -0.86 -7.90 -2.30
CA ALA A 96 0.12 -7.21 -1.47
C ALA A 96 -0.53 -6.16 -0.56
N TRP A 97 -1.37 -5.29 -1.13
CA TRP A 97 -2.15 -4.31 -0.35
C TRP A 97 -3.06 -4.96 0.70
N LYS A 98 -3.77 -6.03 0.33
CA LYS A 98 -4.66 -6.76 1.26
C LYS A 98 -3.87 -7.46 2.37
N THR A 99 -2.71 -8.00 2.06
CA THR A 99 -1.85 -8.71 3.02
C THR A 99 -1.29 -7.77 4.08
N TYR A 100 -0.85 -6.57 3.68
CA TYR A 100 -0.31 -5.61 4.64
C TYR A 100 -1.40 -4.92 5.46
N PHE A 101 -2.45 -4.41 4.83
CA PHE A 101 -3.51 -3.63 5.49
C PHE A 101 -4.59 -4.51 6.14
N THR A 102 -4.20 -5.63 6.75
CA THR A 102 -5.14 -6.42 7.55
C THR A 102 -5.53 -5.70 8.84
N PRO A 103 -6.76 -5.92 9.35
CA PRO A 103 -7.20 -5.29 10.60
C PRO A 103 -6.27 -5.53 11.78
N ASP A 104 -5.69 -6.71 11.88
CA ASP A 104 -4.80 -7.06 12.99
C ASP A 104 -3.43 -6.40 12.82
N HIS A 105 -2.91 -6.30 11.61
CA HIS A 105 -1.66 -5.56 11.37
C HIS A 105 -1.81 -4.07 11.63
N ILE A 106 -2.92 -3.45 11.22
CA ILE A 106 -3.23 -2.04 11.56
C ILE A 106 -3.20 -1.83 13.08
N LYS A 107 -3.81 -2.73 13.86
CA LYS A 107 -3.76 -2.66 15.32
C LYS A 107 -2.34 -2.85 15.87
N THR A 108 -1.56 -3.75 15.26
CA THR A 108 -0.15 -3.98 15.61
C THR A 108 0.67 -2.71 15.39
N VAL A 109 0.56 -2.07 14.24
CA VAL A 109 1.24 -0.80 13.96
C VAL A 109 0.85 0.29 14.96
N MET A 110 -0.45 0.37 15.33
CA MET A 110 -0.90 1.31 16.36
C MET A 110 -0.31 1.02 17.74
N ARG A 111 -0.14 -0.26 18.13
CA ARG A 111 0.54 -0.64 19.39
C ARG A 111 2.01 -0.23 19.34
N ARG A 112 2.70 -0.56 18.25
CA ARG A 112 4.11 -0.16 18.02
C ARG A 112 4.30 1.35 18.12
N ALA A 113 3.41 2.12 17.47
CA ALA A 113 3.41 3.57 17.54
C ALA A 113 3.25 4.08 18.98
N THR A 114 2.33 3.49 19.76
CA THR A 114 2.10 3.86 21.16
C THR A 114 3.33 3.52 22.03
N ALA A 115 3.92 2.35 21.87
CA ALA A 115 5.13 1.93 22.59
C ALA A 115 6.31 2.84 22.32
N SER A 116 6.47 3.31 21.08
CA SER A 116 7.52 4.26 20.68
C SER A 116 7.20 5.73 21.03
N GLY A 117 6.17 6.01 21.81
CA GLY A 117 5.79 7.38 22.16
C GLY A 117 5.15 8.19 21.03
N MET A 118 4.91 7.58 19.87
CA MET A 118 4.27 8.25 18.74
C MET A 118 2.74 8.36 18.91
N SER A 119 2.14 9.31 18.21
CA SER A 119 0.69 9.44 18.20
C SER A 119 0.03 8.34 17.38
N ALA A 120 -0.54 7.33 18.04
CA ALA A 120 -1.35 6.31 17.37
C ALA A 120 -2.49 6.89 16.51
N GLY A 121 -2.95 8.12 16.81
CA GLY A 121 -3.97 8.80 16.01
C GLY A 121 -3.44 9.34 14.68
N LYS A 122 -2.22 9.86 14.64
CA LYS A 122 -1.57 10.30 13.39
C LYS A 122 -1.26 9.10 12.50
N VAL A 123 -0.69 8.04 13.09
CA VAL A 123 -0.39 6.80 12.36
C VAL A 123 -1.67 6.16 11.82
N LEU A 124 -2.73 6.08 12.63
CA LEU A 124 -4.03 5.57 12.18
C LEU A 124 -4.60 6.38 11.01
N PHE A 125 -4.50 7.71 11.05
CA PHE A 125 -4.95 8.56 9.95
C PHE A 125 -4.25 8.19 8.63
N LEU A 126 -2.94 8.01 8.66
CA LEU A 126 -2.16 7.60 7.49
C LEU A 126 -2.53 6.19 7.01
N LEU A 127 -2.69 5.23 7.93
CA LEU A 127 -3.12 3.87 7.60
C LEU A 127 -4.51 3.84 6.94
N ILE A 128 -5.47 4.61 7.48
CA ILE A 128 -6.81 4.74 6.88
C ILE A 128 -6.73 5.42 5.51
N TRP A 129 -5.91 6.46 5.37
CA TRP A 129 -5.68 7.13 4.10
C TRP A 129 -5.22 6.13 3.03
N PHE A 130 -4.09 5.45 3.26
CA PHE A 130 -3.50 4.49 2.33
C PHE A 130 -4.47 3.36 1.96
N HIS A 131 -5.05 2.72 2.98
CA HIS A 131 -6.04 1.67 2.78
C HIS A 131 -7.24 2.14 1.95
N SER A 132 -7.74 3.34 2.21
CA SER A 132 -8.94 3.87 1.55
C SER A 132 -8.67 4.33 0.12
N CYS A 133 -7.48 4.88 -0.20
CA CYS A 133 -7.11 5.20 -1.58
C CYS A 133 -7.21 3.95 -2.47
N VAL A 134 -6.61 2.85 -2.03
CA VAL A 134 -6.61 1.60 -2.80
C VAL A 134 -7.98 0.94 -2.81
N THR A 135 -8.66 0.89 -1.65
CA THR A 135 -9.92 0.13 -1.53
C THR A 135 -11.12 0.86 -2.15
N LEU A 136 -11.18 2.19 -2.03
CA LEU A 136 -12.34 2.98 -2.47
C LEU A 136 -12.16 3.61 -3.86
N GLU A 137 -10.94 4.01 -4.19
CA GLU A 137 -10.66 4.70 -5.46
C GLU A 137 -9.90 3.81 -6.45
N ASN A 138 -9.35 2.68 -5.99
CA ASN A 138 -8.47 1.82 -6.78
C ASN A 138 -7.32 2.65 -7.39
N LEU A 139 -6.71 3.49 -6.54
CA LEU A 139 -5.59 4.35 -6.89
C LEU A 139 -4.46 4.17 -5.90
N HIS A 140 -3.23 4.32 -6.39
CA HIS A 140 -2.07 4.39 -5.52
C HIS A 140 -2.15 5.64 -4.60
N PRO A 141 -1.78 5.55 -3.30
CA PRO A 141 -1.87 6.68 -2.36
C PRO A 141 -1.08 7.93 -2.76
N LEU A 142 -0.03 7.78 -3.59
CA LEU A 142 0.72 8.91 -4.16
C LEU A 142 0.00 9.62 -5.30
N GLU A 143 -1.00 8.98 -5.93
CA GLU A 143 -1.71 9.52 -7.09
C GLU A 143 -3.05 10.16 -6.73
N GLY A 144 -3.52 9.95 -5.52
CA GLY A 144 -4.81 10.49 -5.11
C GLY A 144 -5.13 10.36 -3.64
N GLY A 145 -6.37 10.73 -3.30
CA GLY A 145 -6.92 10.60 -1.97
C GLY A 145 -8.01 9.53 -1.89
N TYR A 146 -8.54 9.32 -0.71
CA TYR A 146 -9.67 8.41 -0.47
C TYR A 146 -10.97 8.84 -1.15
N PHE A 147 -11.02 10.05 -1.68
CA PHE A 147 -12.17 10.63 -2.36
C PHE A 147 -11.72 11.38 -3.61
N ARG A 148 -12.13 10.89 -4.76
CA ARG A 148 -11.86 11.50 -6.06
C ARG A 148 -13.11 12.22 -6.58
N ARG A 149 -12.96 13.52 -6.80
CA ARG A 149 -14.03 14.30 -7.41
C ARG A 149 -14.18 13.95 -8.89
N LYS A 150 -15.39 13.53 -9.30
CA LYS A 150 -15.68 13.13 -10.67
C LYS A 150 -16.56 14.18 -11.36
N TYR A 151 -16.19 14.52 -12.57
CA TYR A 151 -16.98 15.39 -13.42
C TYR A 151 -17.48 14.61 -14.63
N ARG A 152 -18.77 14.72 -14.96
CA ARG A 152 -19.38 14.03 -16.10
C ARG A 152 -18.71 14.36 -17.44
N ARG A 153 -18.14 15.55 -17.56
CA ARG A 153 -17.46 16.02 -18.79
C ARG A 153 -16.01 15.53 -18.92
N ASP A 154 -15.39 15.08 -17.82
CA ASP A 154 -14.01 14.62 -17.81
C ASP A 154 -13.95 13.22 -18.39
N ARG A 155 -13.76 13.15 -19.68
CA ARG A 155 -13.67 11.92 -20.47
C ARG A 155 -12.45 11.97 -21.37
N ARG A 156 -11.87 10.81 -21.62
CA ARG A 156 -10.86 10.70 -22.68
C ARG A 156 -11.45 11.16 -24.01
N PRO A 157 -10.67 11.85 -24.86
CA PRO A 157 -11.11 12.23 -26.19
C PRO A 157 -11.71 11.02 -26.94
N GLY A 158 -12.81 11.24 -27.63
CA GLY A 158 -13.52 10.18 -28.38
C GLY A 158 -14.56 9.37 -27.60
N LEU A 159 -14.60 9.46 -26.26
CA LEU A 159 -15.61 8.77 -25.46
C LEU A 159 -16.89 9.64 -25.30
N PRO A 160 -18.08 9.04 -25.46
CA PRO A 160 -19.34 9.77 -25.28
C PRO A 160 -19.55 10.16 -23.81
N ARG A 161 -20.21 11.27 -23.57
CA ARG A 161 -20.59 11.67 -22.21
C ARG A 161 -21.70 10.75 -21.70
N GLU A 162 -21.58 10.32 -20.44
CA GLU A 162 -22.64 9.54 -19.80
C GLU A 162 -23.95 10.33 -19.71
N ASN A 163 -25.07 9.58 -19.70
CA ASN A 163 -26.36 10.16 -19.41
C ASN A 163 -26.37 10.79 -18.00
N PRO A 164 -26.78 12.06 -17.84
CA PRO A 164 -26.80 12.72 -16.54
C PRO A 164 -27.71 12.03 -15.53
N LEU A 165 -28.84 11.47 -15.97
CA LEU A 165 -29.78 10.74 -15.11
C LEU A 165 -29.20 9.43 -14.53
N LEU A 166 -28.14 8.90 -15.13
CA LEU A 166 -27.40 7.73 -14.62
C LEU A 166 -26.16 8.17 -13.82
N PHE A 167 -25.43 9.17 -14.33
CA PHE A 167 -24.19 9.63 -13.73
C PHE A 167 -24.40 10.18 -12.32
N TYR A 168 -25.30 11.16 -12.14
CA TYR A 168 -25.42 11.84 -10.85
C TYR A 168 -25.97 10.96 -9.73
N PRO A 169 -27.02 10.13 -9.91
CA PRO A 169 -27.45 9.22 -8.85
C PRO A 169 -26.36 8.20 -8.46
N ARG A 170 -25.68 7.61 -9.47
CA ARG A 170 -24.58 6.68 -9.20
C ARG A 170 -23.44 7.34 -8.43
N TYR A 171 -23.06 8.55 -8.84
CA TYR A 171 -21.99 9.29 -8.15
C TYR A 171 -22.41 9.72 -6.74
N GLY A 172 -23.66 10.11 -6.54
CA GLY A 172 -24.21 10.41 -5.22
C GLY A 172 -24.16 9.20 -4.27
N LEU A 173 -24.59 8.03 -4.74
CA LEU A 173 -24.50 6.78 -3.99
C LEU A 173 -23.06 6.40 -3.68
N GLU A 174 -22.14 6.57 -4.61
CA GLU A 174 -20.72 6.35 -4.41
C GLU A 174 -20.15 7.26 -3.30
N ILE A 175 -20.51 8.54 -3.29
CA ILE A 175 -20.10 9.48 -2.22
C ILE A 175 -20.60 9.01 -0.87
N VAL A 176 -21.87 8.67 -0.75
CA VAL A 176 -22.48 8.18 0.50
C VAL A 176 -21.76 6.90 0.97
N TYR A 177 -21.58 5.93 0.09
CA TYR A 177 -20.90 4.68 0.41
C TYR A 177 -19.47 4.93 0.94
N LYS A 178 -18.68 5.76 0.27
CA LYS A 178 -17.29 6.06 0.68
C LYS A 178 -17.24 6.70 2.06
N HIS A 179 -18.11 7.66 2.34
CA HIS A 179 -18.16 8.32 3.64
C HIS A 179 -18.62 7.37 4.74
N LEU A 180 -19.62 6.52 4.50
CA LEU A 180 -20.06 5.50 5.47
C LEU A 180 -18.95 4.47 5.73
N TYR A 181 -18.21 4.05 4.70
CA TYR A 181 -17.07 3.17 4.85
C TYR A 181 -15.97 3.78 5.72
N LEU A 182 -15.62 5.05 5.47
CA LEU A 182 -14.63 5.77 6.29
C LEU A 182 -15.09 5.93 7.74
N LEU A 183 -16.35 6.28 7.96
CA LEU A 183 -16.92 6.37 9.31
C LEU A 183 -16.83 5.04 10.03
N ALA A 184 -17.11 3.93 9.35
CA ALA A 184 -16.99 2.59 9.93
C ALA A 184 -15.53 2.26 10.32
N LEU A 185 -14.54 2.61 9.48
CA LEU A 185 -13.12 2.44 9.79
C LEU A 185 -12.71 3.31 10.99
N VAL A 186 -13.11 4.58 11.00
CA VAL A 186 -12.83 5.50 12.12
C VAL A 186 -13.46 5.00 13.40
N ALA A 187 -14.70 4.53 13.38
CA ALA A 187 -15.37 3.95 14.55
C ALA A 187 -14.66 2.69 15.05
N ARG A 188 -14.32 1.77 14.12
CA ARG A 188 -13.64 0.50 14.43
C ARG A 188 -12.29 0.72 15.09
N TYR A 189 -11.44 1.56 14.52
CA TYR A 189 -10.10 1.78 15.04
C TYR A 189 -10.02 2.91 16.08
N GLY A 190 -11.00 3.82 16.10
CA GLY A 190 -11.11 4.88 17.09
C GLY A 190 -11.33 4.33 18.49
N SER A 191 -12.18 3.31 18.64
CA SER A 191 -12.38 2.59 19.92
C SER A 191 -11.07 1.92 20.39
N PHE A 192 -10.35 1.26 19.50
CA PHE A 192 -9.06 0.66 19.82
C PHE A 192 -8.00 1.71 20.19
N ARG A 193 -7.95 2.85 19.50
CA ARG A 193 -7.09 3.99 19.87
C ARG A 193 -7.41 4.51 21.28
N GLN A 194 -8.69 4.61 21.67
CA GLN A 194 -9.06 5.03 23.03
C GLN A 194 -8.61 4.02 24.07
N LEU A 195 -8.73 2.71 23.76
CA LEU A 195 -8.21 1.64 24.62
C LEU A 195 -6.72 1.79 24.87
N LEU A 196 -5.92 1.99 23.80
CA LEU A 196 -4.46 2.20 23.90
C LEU A 196 -4.12 3.43 24.74
N LYS A 197 -4.86 4.54 24.60
CA LYS A 197 -4.64 5.74 25.41
C LYS A 197 -4.92 5.54 26.92
N ARG A 198 -5.89 4.71 27.27
CA ARG A 198 -6.28 4.45 28.65
C ARG A 198 -5.40 3.39 29.32
N ASN A 199 -4.83 2.49 28.54
CA ASN A 199 -3.99 1.41 29.04
C ASN A 199 -2.52 1.89 29.17
N LYS A 200 -2.07 2.11 30.41
CA LYS A 200 -0.67 2.50 30.69
C LYS A 200 0.33 1.46 30.21
N ALA A 201 0.01 0.16 30.32
CA ALA A 201 0.85 -0.94 29.83
C ALA A 201 0.95 -1.00 28.30
N ALA A 202 0.18 -0.20 27.55
CA ALA A 202 0.36 -0.11 26.10
C ALA A 202 1.70 0.47 25.68
N LYS A 203 2.41 1.16 26.59
CA LYS A 203 3.78 1.65 26.36
C LYS A 203 4.85 0.57 26.49
N ASP A 204 4.51 -0.51 27.19
CA ASP A 204 5.42 -1.63 27.42
C ASP A 204 5.29 -2.71 26.33
N TYR A 205 4.48 -2.44 25.31
CA TYR A 205 4.29 -3.36 24.18
C TYR A 205 5.62 -3.53 23.42
N THR A 206 6.00 -4.78 23.22
CA THR A 206 7.12 -5.15 22.35
C THR A 206 6.73 -6.33 21.47
N ASP A 207 7.39 -6.45 20.34
CA ASP A 207 7.34 -7.60 19.45
C ASP A 207 8.68 -7.72 18.72
N LEU A 208 8.82 -8.71 17.84
CA LEU A 208 10.09 -8.98 17.16
C LEU A 208 10.62 -7.75 16.41
N SER A 209 9.75 -6.96 15.79
CA SER A 209 10.17 -5.77 15.04
C SER A 209 10.69 -4.62 15.91
N LEU A 210 10.34 -4.59 17.19
CA LEU A 210 10.81 -3.59 18.16
C LEU A 210 11.97 -4.08 18.99
N THR A 211 12.34 -5.37 18.90
CA THR A 211 13.47 -5.95 19.61
C THR A 211 14.75 -5.55 18.89
N PRO A 212 15.75 -4.98 19.58
CA PRO A 212 17.03 -4.68 18.96
C PRO A 212 17.68 -5.96 18.41
N VAL A 213 18.23 -5.89 17.21
CA VAL A 213 19.06 -6.97 16.68
C VAL A 213 20.35 -7.00 17.49
N VAL A 214 20.70 -8.15 18.01
CA VAL A 214 21.97 -8.33 18.74
C VAL A 214 23.10 -8.39 17.71
N GLU A 215 24.13 -7.57 17.87
CA GLU A 215 25.24 -7.44 16.90
C GLU A 215 25.93 -8.78 16.58
N ASP A 216 25.91 -9.72 17.51
CA ASP A 216 26.50 -11.08 17.34
C ASP A 216 25.82 -11.92 16.23
N GLU A 217 24.60 -11.55 15.78
CA GLU A 217 23.94 -12.22 14.65
C GLU A 217 24.38 -11.69 13.29
N TYR A 218 24.94 -10.48 13.21
CA TYR A 218 25.43 -9.92 11.94
C TYR A 218 26.73 -10.60 11.48
N ASP A 219 27.62 -10.89 12.40
CA ASP A 219 28.91 -11.55 12.07
C ASP A 219 28.74 -12.99 11.57
N ALA A 220 27.61 -13.63 11.91
CA ALA A 220 27.29 -14.99 11.45
C ALA A 220 26.73 -15.04 10.01
N LEU A 221 26.31 -13.90 9.44
CA LEU A 221 25.77 -13.81 8.08
C LEU A 221 26.82 -13.38 7.03
N GLU A 222 28.00 -12.90 7.48
CA GLU A 222 29.11 -12.51 6.61
C GLU A 222 30.19 -13.62 6.43
N MET A 223 30.02 -14.78 7.06
CA MET A 223 30.86 -15.97 6.86
C MET A 223 30.19 -16.99 5.94
#